data_4798ec0e92e285ed65587d9ffe2c01c3
#
_entry.id   4798ec0e92e285ed65587d9ffe2c01c3
#
_cell.length_a   1.000
_cell.length_b   1.000
_cell.length_c   1.000
_cell.angle_alpha   90.00
_cell.angle_beta   90.00
_cell.angle_gamma   90.00
#
_symmetry.space_group_name_H-M   'P 1'
#
loop_
_entity.id
_entity.type
_entity.pdbx_description
1 polymer ?
#
loop_
_entity_poly.entity_id
_entity_poly.type
_entity_poly.pdbx_seq_one_letter_code
_entity_poly.pdbx_strand_id
1 'polypeptide(L)'
;MELLKKEKFNRLVEGKEVELYTLCNNKGCVAQFSNYGGRWLAMWVPDSHGNMGDVILGFDTLDGYLNATEQYYGAIVGRVCGRIGKGIFKLNNVPYQLAKNDGFGNLKKNHLHGGTHGFSFQVWDGKAGKCESGEDTLEFTYFSRDGEEGYPSNLQVKVTYTFTNENEIKIDYSESISAIKNCIC
;
A
#
# COMPACT_ATOMS: atom_id res chain seq x y z
N MET A 1 3.67 -14.30 -21.34
CA MET A 1 3.17 -13.51 -20.17
C MET A 1 2.14 -14.35 -19.44
N GLU A 2 2.36 -14.64 -18.17
CA GLU A 2 1.43 -15.37 -17.31
C GLU A 2 0.95 -14.44 -16.20
N LEU A 3 -0.22 -13.82 -16.42
CA LEU A 3 -0.79 -12.85 -15.47
C LEU A 3 -1.28 -13.55 -14.19
N LEU A 4 -1.22 -12.82 -13.09
CA LEU A 4 -1.85 -13.23 -11.82
C LEU A 4 -3.35 -13.38 -12.01
N LYS A 5 -3.93 -14.37 -11.35
CA LYS A 5 -5.34 -14.78 -11.53
C LYS A 5 -6.20 -14.27 -10.40
N LYS A 6 -7.38 -13.72 -10.71
CA LYS A 6 -8.33 -13.20 -9.72
C LYS A 6 -8.69 -14.22 -8.64
N GLU A 7 -8.86 -15.48 -9.01
CA GLU A 7 -9.23 -16.57 -8.09
C GLU A 7 -8.21 -16.82 -6.98
N LYS A 8 -6.96 -16.37 -7.18
CA LYS A 8 -5.90 -16.48 -6.17
C LYS A 8 -5.81 -15.28 -5.22
N PHE A 9 -6.55 -14.22 -5.52
CA PHE A 9 -6.54 -12.97 -4.73
C PHE A 9 -7.91 -12.61 -4.18
N ASN A 10 -8.99 -12.79 -4.97
CA ASN A 10 -10.32 -12.33 -4.59
C ASN A 10 -10.93 -13.19 -3.49
N ARG A 11 -10.93 -12.66 -2.27
CA ARG A 11 -11.60 -13.25 -1.11
C ARG A 11 -11.77 -12.22 0.02
N LEU A 12 -12.56 -12.58 1.02
CA LEU A 12 -12.72 -11.76 2.22
C LEU A 12 -11.50 -11.88 3.15
N VAL A 13 -10.99 -10.73 3.58
CA VAL A 13 -9.99 -10.58 4.65
C VAL A 13 -10.55 -9.60 5.68
N GLU A 14 -10.73 -10.04 6.91
CA GLU A 14 -11.32 -9.24 8.00
C GLU A 14 -12.66 -8.59 7.63
N GLY A 15 -13.48 -9.31 6.84
CA GLY A 15 -14.81 -8.86 6.43
C GLY A 15 -14.83 -7.87 5.25
N LYS A 16 -13.67 -7.55 4.66
CA LYS A 16 -13.55 -6.72 3.46
C LYS A 16 -13.11 -7.56 2.26
N GLU A 17 -13.63 -7.22 1.08
CA GLU A 17 -13.30 -7.92 -0.15
C GLU A 17 -11.93 -7.48 -0.67
N VAL A 18 -11.02 -8.45 -0.82
CA VAL A 18 -9.74 -8.26 -1.50
C VAL A 18 -9.92 -8.55 -2.97
N GLU A 19 -9.39 -7.68 -3.81
CA GLU A 19 -9.52 -7.76 -5.27
C GLU A 19 -8.16 -7.61 -5.96
N LEU A 20 -8.07 -8.20 -7.16
CA LEU A 20 -6.98 -8.03 -8.10
C LEU A 20 -7.37 -7.05 -9.21
N TYR A 21 -6.57 -6.02 -9.42
CA TYR A 21 -6.72 -5.01 -10.46
C TYR A 21 -5.64 -5.17 -11.52
N THR A 22 -5.98 -4.89 -12.77
CA THR A 22 -5.04 -4.95 -13.90
C THR A 22 -5.14 -3.66 -14.69
N LEU A 23 -4.00 -3.00 -14.91
CA LEU A 23 -3.83 -1.84 -15.76
C LEU A 23 -3.00 -2.23 -16.98
N CYS A 24 -3.33 -1.67 -18.12
CA CYS A 24 -2.62 -1.89 -19.38
C CYS A 24 -2.29 -0.56 -20.04
N ASN A 25 -1.20 -0.51 -20.78
CA ASN A 25 -0.92 0.63 -21.64
C ASN A 25 -1.04 0.25 -23.14
N ASN A 26 -0.95 1.24 -24.01
CA ASN A 26 -1.08 1.03 -25.47
C ASN A 26 0.12 0.28 -26.10
N LYS A 27 1.21 0.07 -25.35
CA LYS A 27 2.40 -0.70 -25.78
C LYS A 27 2.33 -2.18 -25.35
N GLY A 28 1.21 -2.60 -24.75
CA GLY A 28 0.98 -4.00 -24.33
C GLY A 28 1.67 -4.38 -23.02
N CYS A 29 2.23 -3.42 -22.29
CA CYS A 29 2.73 -3.64 -20.93
C CYS A 29 1.54 -3.76 -19.96
N VAL A 30 1.70 -4.58 -18.91
CA VAL A 30 0.63 -4.87 -17.94
C VAL A 30 1.17 -4.70 -16.52
N ALA A 31 0.42 -4.01 -15.68
CA ALA A 31 0.68 -3.90 -14.25
C ALA A 31 -0.50 -4.46 -13.45
N GLN A 32 -0.22 -5.22 -12.38
CA GLN A 32 -1.27 -5.79 -11.53
C GLN A 32 -1.10 -5.37 -10.08
N PHE A 33 -2.24 -5.13 -9.42
CA PHE A 33 -2.31 -4.58 -8.08
C PHE A 33 -3.35 -5.31 -7.24
N SER A 34 -3.21 -5.26 -5.91
CA SER A 34 -4.26 -5.65 -4.97
C SER A 34 -4.55 -4.51 -4.00
N ASN A 35 -5.82 -4.40 -3.61
CA ASN A 35 -6.23 -3.49 -2.54
C ASN A 35 -5.81 -3.98 -1.14
N TYR A 36 -5.32 -5.20 -0.97
CA TYR A 36 -4.67 -5.62 0.27
C TYR A 36 -3.31 -4.95 0.40
N GLY A 37 -3.21 -3.94 1.25
CA GLY A 37 -2.04 -3.09 1.43
C GLY A 37 -1.78 -2.12 0.26
N GLY A 38 -2.74 -1.94 -0.67
CA GLY A 38 -2.57 -1.13 -1.86
C GLY A 38 -1.38 -1.56 -2.73
N ARG A 39 -1.15 -2.88 -2.82
CA ARG A 39 0.09 -3.48 -3.34
C ARG A 39 0.20 -3.44 -4.84
N TRP A 40 1.40 -3.12 -5.33
CA TRP A 40 1.83 -3.39 -6.69
C TRP A 40 2.43 -4.79 -6.74
N LEU A 41 1.79 -5.71 -7.47
CA LEU A 41 2.08 -7.15 -7.41
C LEU A 41 2.96 -7.64 -8.56
N ALA A 42 2.74 -7.12 -9.77
CA ALA A 42 3.44 -7.54 -10.98
C ALA A 42 3.53 -6.40 -11.99
N MET A 43 4.58 -6.38 -12.80
CA MET A 43 4.70 -5.50 -13.97
C MET A 43 5.42 -6.22 -15.09
N TRP A 44 4.68 -6.50 -16.15
CA TRP A 44 5.15 -7.16 -17.35
C TRP A 44 5.61 -6.14 -18.38
N VAL A 45 6.90 -6.16 -18.68
CA VAL A 45 7.54 -5.29 -19.66
C VAL A 45 8.43 -6.10 -20.60
N PRO A 46 8.66 -5.64 -21.85
CA PRO A 46 9.54 -6.32 -22.77
C PRO A 46 11.03 -6.12 -22.39
N ASP A 47 11.82 -7.16 -22.57
CA ASP A 47 13.28 -7.07 -22.59
C ASP A 47 13.79 -6.47 -23.92
N SER A 48 15.11 -6.40 -24.11
CA SER A 48 15.74 -5.89 -25.33
C SER A 48 15.46 -6.74 -26.59
N HIS A 49 14.91 -7.94 -26.42
CA HIS A 49 14.53 -8.86 -27.51
C HIS A 49 13.01 -8.91 -27.74
N GLY A 50 12.23 -8.13 -26.94
CA GLY A 50 10.78 -8.11 -27.00
C GLY A 50 10.09 -9.19 -26.17
N ASN A 51 10.82 -9.99 -25.40
CA ASN A 51 10.19 -10.98 -24.52
C ASN A 51 9.64 -10.32 -23.26
N MET A 52 8.38 -10.60 -22.95
CA MET A 52 7.73 -10.06 -21.75
C MET A 52 8.20 -10.78 -20.49
N GLY A 53 8.68 -10.01 -19.49
CA GLY A 53 9.08 -10.49 -18.17
C GLY A 53 8.43 -9.67 -17.05
N ASP A 54 8.11 -10.31 -15.92
CA ASP A 54 7.70 -9.61 -14.70
C ASP A 54 8.94 -9.09 -13.98
N VAL A 55 8.91 -7.80 -13.62
CA VAL A 55 10.03 -7.12 -12.95
C VAL A 55 9.73 -6.76 -11.50
N ILE A 56 8.59 -7.17 -10.96
CA ILE A 56 8.21 -6.93 -9.58
C ILE A 56 8.44 -8.19 -8.74
N LEU A 57 9.14 -8.03 -7.62
CA LEU A 57 9.32 -9.10 -6.65
C LEU A 57 8.08 -9.23 -5.76
N GLY A 58 7.47 -10.40 -5.72
CA GLY A 58 6.26 -10.65 -4.96
C GLY A 58 5.85 -12.12 -4.92
N PHE A 59 4.57 -12.36 -4.64
CA PHE A 59 3.97 -13.70 -4.56
C PHE A 59 2.78 -13.79 -5.54
N ASP A 60 2.53 -15.00 -6.04
CA ASP A 60 1.47 -15.27 -7.02
C ASP A 60 0.07 -15.44 -6.39
N THR A 61 -0.03 -15.33 -5.08
CA THR A 61 -1.28 -15.55 -4.34
C THR A 61 -1.39 -14.59 -3.14
N LEU A 62 -2.63 -14.29 -2.74
CA LEU A 62 -2.89 -13.53 -1.51
C LEU A 62 -2.33 -14.25 -0.27
N ASP A 63 -2.42 -15.59 -0.23
CA ASP A 63 -1.85 -16.39 0.88
C ASP A 63 -0.35 -16.21 1.01
N GLY A 64 0.36 -16.05 -0.10
CA GLY A 64 1.78 -15.72 -0.10
C GLY A 64 2.06 -14.43 0.67
N TYR A 65 1.27 -13.38 0.44
CA TYR A 65 1.40 -12.10 1.14
C TYR A 65 0.96 -12.16 2.61
N LEU A 66 -0.13 -12.87 2.92
CA LEU A 66 -0.65 -13.00 4.29
C LEU A 66 0.29 -13.77 5.21
N ASN A 67 1.03 -14.75 4.67
CA ASN A 67 1.94 -15.61 5.42
C ASN A 67 3.42 -15.27 5.23
N ALA A 68 3.73 -14.19 4.51
CA ALA A 68 5.10 -13.80 4.21
C ALA A 68 5.89 -13.42 5.46
N THR A 69 7.15 -13.84 5.51
CA THR A 69 8.12 -13.34 6.51
C THR A 69 8.48 -11.89 6.22
N GLU A 70 8.64 -11.55 4.92
CA GLU A 70 8.79 -10.17 4.45
C GLU A 70 7.44 -9.66 3.95
N GLN A 71 6.85 -8.74 4.70
CA GLN A 71 5.44 -8.34 4.55
C GLN A 71 5.23 -7.07 3.73
N TYR A 72 6.30 -6.43 3.23
CA TYR A 72 6.19 -5.09 2.64
C TYR A 72 6.37 -5.05 1.12
N TYR A 73 6.59 -6.19 0.44
CA TYR A 73 6.72 -6.23 -1.02
C TYR A 73 5.55 -5.52 -1.71
N GLY A 74 5.87 -4.48 -2.48
CA GLY A 74 4.93 -3.68 -3.27
C GLY A 74 3.87 -2.90 -2.49
N ALA A 75 3.88 -2.94 -1.14
CA ALA A 75 2.83 -2.35 -0.30
C ALA A 75 2.96 -0.83 -0.14
N ILE A 76 1.81 -0.17 0.04
CA ILE A 76 1.77 1.20 0.59
C ILE A 76 2.11 1.13 2.08
N VAL A 77 3.13 1.89 2.48
CA VAL A 77 3.62 1.94 3.86
C VAL A 77 3.17 3.23 4.53
N GLY A 78 2.58 3.14 5.69
CA GLY A 78 2.09 4.29 6.45
C GLY A 78 1.52 3.91 7.83
N ARG A 79 1.23 4.95 8.69
CA ARG A 79 1.29 6.40 8.33
C ARG A 79 2.71 6.92 8.08
N VAL A 80 3.73 6.34 8.72
CA VAL A 80 5.13 6.76 8.58
C VAL A 80 5.95 5.62 8.00
N CYS A 81 6.65 5.87 6.91
CA CYS A 81 7.62 4.95 6.34
C CYS A 81 8.95 5.01 7.11
N GLY A 82 9.61 3.86 7.28
CA GLY A 82 10.85 3.76 8.02
C GLY A 82 10.65 3.70 9.54
N ARG A 83 11.68 4.09 10.30
CA ARG A 83 11.76 3.90 11.76
C ARG A 83 11.51 5.17 12.52
N ILE A 84 10.69 5.07 13.59
CA ILE A 84 10.60 6.06 14.65
C ILE A 84 11.37 5.49 15.85
N GLY A 85 12.46 6.14 16.22
CA GLY A 85 13.35 5.70 17.29
C GLY A 85 12.62 5.57 18.62
N LYS A 86 12.79 4.43 19.31
CA LYS A 86 12.12 4.10 20.57
C LYS A 86 10.58 4.07 20.49
N GLY A 87 9.99 4.25 19.30
CA GLY A 87 8.55 4.39 19.09
C GLY A 87 7.96 5.65 19.72
N ILE A 88 8.73 6.73 19.82
CA ILE A 88 8.27 7.97 20.46
C ILE A 88 8.46 9.15 19.50
N PHE A 89 7.42 9.96 19.35
CA PHE A 89 7.51 11.26 18.69
C PHE A 89 6.70 12.30 19.47
N LYS A 90 6.91 13.59 19.18
CA LYS A 90 6.13 14.69 19.74
C LYS A 90 5.43 15.45 18.62
N LEU A 91 4.17 15.78 18.83
CA LEU A 91 3.39 16.66 17.98
C LEU A 91 2.75 17.74 18.86
N ASN A 92 2.99 19.01 18.57
CA ASN A 92 2.52 20.15 19.39
C ASN A 92 2.87 20.00 20.89
N ASN A 93 4.11 19.56 21.17
CA ASN A 93 4.63 19.26 22.50
C ASN A 93 3.96 18.09 23.24
N VAL A 94 2.97 17.43 22.67
CA VAL A 94 2.35 16.22 23.22
C VAL A 94 3.17 15.00 22.78
N PRO A 95 3.67 14.15 23.71
CA PRO A 95 4.37 12.94 23.37
C PRO A 95 3.39 11.84 22.99
N TYR A 96 3.73 11.08 21.94
CA TYR A 96 3.00 9.89 21.50
C TYR A 96 3.92 8.69 21.58
N GLN A 97 3.42 7.60 22.19
CA GLN A 97 4.09 6.33 22.29
C GLN A 97 3.44 5.35 21.31
N LEU A 98 4.24 4.84 20.38
CA LEU A 98 3.84 3.86 19.38
C LEU A 98 4.30 2.45 19.77
N ALA A 99 3.67 1.43 19.20
CA ALA A 99 4.11 0.06 19.31
C ALA A 99 5.54 -0.10 18.75
N LYS A 100 6.35 -0.95 19.37
CA LYS A 100 7.68 -1.30 18.88
C LYS A 100 7.60 -2.62 18.14
N ASN A 101 7.74 -2.59 16.84
CA ASN A 101 7.63 -3.74 15.96
C ASN A 101 8.89 -4.03 15.13
N ASP A 102 9.97 -3.24 15.30
CA ASP A 102 11.24 -3.41 14.61
C ASP A 102 12.16 -4.34 15.39
N GLY A 103 12.46 -5.51 14.84
CA GLY A 103 13.35 -6.53 15.42
C GLY A 103 12.67 -7.82 15.82
N PHE A 104 13.44 -8.78 16.31
CA PHE A 104 13.00 -10.12 16.66
C PHE A 104 12.80 -10.26 18.19
N GLY A 105 11.73 -10.92 18.59
CA GLY A 105 11.44 -11.24 20.00
C GLY A 105 11.40 -9.98 20.88
N ASN A 106 12.09 -10.02 22.01
CA ASN A 106 12.17 -8.93 23.01
C ASN A 106 13.14 -7.80 22.63
N LEU A 107 13.80 -7.88 21.45
CA LEU A 107 14.78 -6.90 20.97
C LEU A 107 14.14 -5.74 20.18
N LYS A 108 12.82 -5.70 20.11
CA LYS A 108 12.07 -4.62 19.42
C LYS A 108 12.35 -3.27 20.08
N LYS A 109 13.01 -2.37 19.35
CA LYS A 109 13.47 -1.08 19.87
C LYS A 109 12.73 0.11 19.29
N ASN A 110 12.28 -0.01 18.05
CA ASN A 110 11.70 1.10 17.27
C ASN A 110 10.30 0.75 16.76
N HIS A 111 9.57 1.78 16.39
CA HIS A 111 8.39 1.63 15.55
C HIS A 111 8.83 1.60 14.08
N LEU A 112 8.28 0.70 13.28
CA LEU A 112 8.65 0.50 11.89
C LEU A 112 7.42 0.47 11.00
N HIS A 113 7.49 1.19 9.87
CA HIS A 113 6.53 1.12 8.77
C HIS A 113 5.05 1.28 9.16
N GLY A 114 4.77 2.18 10.09
CA GLY A 114 3.40 2.50 10.49
C GLY A 114 2.79 1.55 11.52
N GLY A 115 3.55 0.54 11.99
CA GLY A 115 3.11 -0.32 13.10
C GLY A 115 2.89 -1.78 12.73
N THR A 116 2.26 -2.49 13.65
CA THR A 116 2.01 -3.94 13.52
C THR A 116 0.88 -4.22 12.53
N HIS A 117 -0.09 -3.31 12.46
CA HIS A 117 -1.24 -3.37 11.57
C HIS A 117 -1.39 -2.07 10.76
N GLY A 118 -0.24 -1.52 10.30
CA GLY A 118 -0.20 -0.31 9.47
C GLY A 118 -0.82 -0.52 8.08
N PHE A 119 -0.68 0.46 7.21
CA PHE A 119 -1.33 0.54 5.90
C PHE A 119 -1.12 -0.68 4.99
N SER A 120 0.05 -1.33 5.09
CA SER A 120 0.39 -2.53 4.32
C SER A 120 -0.43 -3.78 4.66
N PHE A 121 -1.16 -3.76 5.79
CA PHE A 121 -2.03 -4.85 6.25
C PHE A 121 -3.52 -4.55 6.08
N GLN A 122 -3.87 -3.34 5.64
CA GLN A 122 -5.26 -2.92 5.48
C GLN A 122 -5.79 -3.29 4.10
N VAL A 123 -7.10 -3.58 4.04
CA VAL A 123 -7.82 -3.67 2.78
C VAL A 123 -8.33 -2.28 2.43
N TRP A 124 -7.84 -1.72 1.34
CA TRP A 124 -8.18 -0.40 0.82
C TRP A 124 -9.41 -0.46 -0.07
N ASP A 125 -10.11 0.64 -0.22
CA ASP A 125 -11.13 0.77 -1.25
C ASP A 125 -10.45 1.08 -2.58
N GLY A 126 -10.68 0.24 -3.61
CA GLY A 126 -10.05 0.36 -4.91
C GLY A 126 -11.02 0.78 -6.01
N LYS A 127 -10.58 1.68 -6.89
CA LYS A 127 -11.36 2.14 -8.05
C LYS A 127 -10.48 2.25 -9.27
N ALA A 128 -10.67 1.33 -10.23
CA ALA A 128 -10.04 1.44 -11.55
C ALA A 128 -10.79 2.44 -12.44
N GLY A 129 -10.04 3.13 -13.31
CA GLY A 129 -10.59 4.14 -14.21
C GLY A 129 -9.61 4.50 -15.32
N LYS A 130 -9.87 5.65 -15.94
CA LYS A 130 -8.96 6.28 -16.91
C LYS A 130 -8.78 7.75 -16.58
N CYS A 131 -7.58 8.29 -16.83
CA CYS A 131 -7.36 9.72 -16.77
C CYS A 131 -7.85 10.42 -18.05
N GLU A 132 -7.77 11.74 -18.09
CA GLU A 132 -8.22 12.55 -19.25
C GLU A 132 -7.48 12.20 -20.56
N SER A 133 -6.22 11.79 -20.47
CA SER A 133 -5.43 11.31 -21.62
C SER A 133 -5.77 9.87 -22.06
N GLY A 134 -6.70 9.20 -21.36
CA GLY A 134 -7.18 7.85 -21.67
C GLY A 134 -6.32 6.72 -21.12
N GLU A 135 -5.27 7.01 -20.36
CA GLU A 135 -4.41 6.04 -19.70
C GLU A 135 -5.12 5.38 -18.52
N ASP A 136 -4.80 4.11 -18.26
CA ASP A 136 -5.39 3.36 -17.16
C ASP A 136 -4.93 3.91 -15.80
N THR A 137 -5.88 4.06 -14.89
CA THR A 137 -5.64 4.53 -13.51
C THR A 137 -6.23 3.57 -12.50
N LEU A 138 -5.63 3.54 -11.31
CA LEU A 138 -6.15 2.84 -10.14
C LEU A 138 -6.00 3.74 -8.92
N GLU A 139 -7.12 4.09 -8.31
CA GLU A 139 -7.18 4.86 -7.08
C GLU A 139 -7.42 3.90 -5.91
N PHE A 140 -6.56 3.97 -4.89
CA PHE A 140 -6.79 3.36 -3.60
C PHE A 140 -7.06 4.42 -2.55
N THR A 141 -8.11 4.22 -1.75
CA THR A 141 -8.42 5.10 -0.62
C THR A 141 -8.48 4.31 0.68
N TYR A 142 -8.00 4.93 1.76
CA TYR A 142 -8.04 4.38 3.10
C TYR A 142 -8.32 5.46 4.14
N PHE A 143 -9.22 5.15 5.08
CA PHE A 143 -9.53 6.02 6.21
C PHE A 143 -8.91 5.46 7.49
N SER A 144 -7.79 6.03 7.88
CA SER A 144 -7.07 5.72 9.11
C SER A 144 -7.66 6.53 10.27
N ARG A 145 -8.24 5.86 11.26
CA ARG A 145 -8.93 6.50 12.39
C ARG A 145 -7.95 7.08 13.40
N ASP A 146 -8.44 8.06 14.17
CA ASP A 146 -7.73 8.57 15.34
C ASP A 146 -7.36 7.43 16.30
N GLY A 147 -6.08 7.37 16.69
CA GLY A 147 -5.53 6.33 17.56
C GLY A 147 -5.07 5.05 16.85
N GLU A 148 -5.29 4.92 15.54
CA GLU A 148 -4.77 3.75 14.79
C GLU A 148 -3.25 3.67 14.92
N GLU A 149 -2.74 2.49 15.33
CA GLU A 149 -1.32 2.23 15.63
C GLU A 149 -0.67 3.26 16.60
N GLY A 150 -1.50 4.02 17.34
CA GLY A 150 -1.08 5.06 18.29
C GLY A 150 -0.91 6.45 17.67
N TYR A 151 -1.22 6.64 16.41
CA TYR A 151 -1.15 7.94 15.75
C TYR A 151 -2.40 8.78 16.02
N PRO A 152 -2.25 10.10 16.29
CA PRO A 152 -3.38 10.99 16.52
C PRO A 152 -4.10 11.37 15.22
N SER A 153 -5.36 11.76 15.36
CA SER A 153 -6.26 12.29 14.33
C SER A 153 -6.69 11.27 13.28
N ASN A 154 -7.83 11.56 12.66
CA ASN A 154 -8.26 10.85 11.46
C ASN A 154 -7.45 11.32 10.25
N LEU A 155 -7.06 10.37 9.42
CA LEU A 155 -6.33 10.62 8.18
C LEU A 155 -7.04 9.91 7.02
N GLN A 156 -7.51 10.68 6.04
CA GLN A 156 -7.95 10.13 4.77
C GLN A 156 -6.76 10.10 3.83
N VAL A 157 -6.43 8.94 3.31
CA VAL A 157 -5.32 8.76 2.35
C VAL A 157 -5.89 8.30 1.03
N LYS A 158 -5.33 8.86 -0.05
CA LYS A 158 -5.59 8.43 -1.42
C LYS A 158 -4.27 8.26 -2.15
N VAL A 159 -4.12 7.14 -2.85
CA VAL A 159 -2.98 6.85 -3.72
C VAL A 159 -3.50 6.52 -5.09
N THR A 160 -3.05 7.23 -6.11
CA THR A 160 -3.44 7.01 -7.50
C THR A 160 -2.25 6.52 -8.30
N TYR A 161 -2.38 5.34 -8.88
CA TYR A 161 -1.47 4.79 -9.86
C TYR A 161 -1.97 5.13 -11.26
N THR A 162 -1.12 5.71 -12.12
CA THR A 162 -1.40 5.94 -13.53
C THR A 162 -0.38 5.16 -14.36
N PHE A 163 -0.85 4.27 -15.24
CA PHE A 163 0.04 3.55 -16.14
C PHE A 163 0.12 4.28 -17.47
N THR A 164 1.22 4.99 -17.69
CA THR A 164 1.39 5.84 -18.84
C THR A 164 1.72 5.06 -20.12
N ASN A 165 1.43 5.70 -21.26
CA ASN A 165 1.79 5.17 -22.56
C ASN A 165 3.31 5.26 -22.86
N GLU A 166 4.08 5.84 -21.94
CA GLU A 166 5.56 5.85 -21.98
C GLU A 166 6.21 4.75 -21.14
N ASN A 167 5.43 3.73 -20.72
CA ASN A 167 5.84 2.61 -19.85
C ASN A 167 6.24 3.05 -18.43
N GLU A 168 5.67 4.13 -17.93
CA GLU A 168 5.89 4.62 -16.57
C GLU A 168 4.69 4.31 -15.68
N ILE A 169 4.93 3.99 -14.41
CA ILE A 169 3.93 4.02 -13.36
C ILE A 169 4.12 5.30 -12.56
N LYS A 170 3.18 6.22 -12.71
CA LYS A 170 3.10 7.42 -11.89
C LYS A 170 2.31 7.14 -10.63
N ILE A 171 2.83 7.56 -9.47
CA ILE A 171 2.19 7.34 -8.17
C ILE A 171 1.98 8.70 -7.53
N ASP A 172 0.72 9.10 -7.38
CA ASP A 172 0.33 10.35 -6.74
C ASP A 172 -0.28 10.05 -5.36
N TYR A 173 0.25 10.70 -4.32
CA TYR A 173 -0.28 10.63 -2.97
C TYR A 173 -1.05 11.90 -2.63
N SER A 174 -2.21 11.74 -2.01
CA SER A 174 -3.03 12.84 -1.49
C SER A 174 -3.58 12.45 -0.13
N GLU A 175 -3.52 13.38 0.80
CA GLU A 175 -3.96 13.17 2.18
C GLU A 175 -4.75 14.36 2.70
N SER A 176 -5.73 14.10 3.56
CA SER A 176 -6.43 15.11 4.32
C SER A 176 -6.59 14.69 5.77
N ILE A 177 -6.26 15.59 6.67
CA ILE A 177 -6.40 15.40 8.11
C ILE A 177 -7.67 16.11 8.55
N SER A 178 -8.65 15.38 9.11
CA SER A 178 -9.72 16.03 9.85
C SER A 178 -9.12 16.56 11.15
N ALA A 179 -9.43 17.82 11.47
CA ALA A 179 -8.81 18.63 12.53
C ALA A 179 -8.41 17.78 13.74
N ILE A 180 -7.16 17.92 14.17
CA ILE A 180 -6.72 17.46 15.48
C ILE A 180 -7.74 18.02 16.46
N LYS A 181 -8.56 17.15 17.05
CA LYS A 181 -9.39 17.56 18.19
C LYS A 181 -8.40 18.11 19.19
N ASN A 182 -8.44 19.43 19.34
CA ASN A 182 -7.59 20.12 20.27
C ASN A 182 -7.61 19.37 21.60
N CYS A 183 -6.49 18.89 22.05
CA CYS A 183 -6.21 18.95 23.46
C CYS A 183 -6.19 20.43 23.82
N ILE A 184 -7.37 21.00 24.04
CA ILE A 184 -7.51 22.21 24.79
C ILE A 184 -7.40 21.73 26.22
N CYS A 185 -6.28 22.10 26.82
CA CYS A 185 -6.02 22.15 28.26
C CYS A 185 -7.16 22.65 29.07
#